data_1680922cbd6abd830c8006df86009480
#
_entry.id   1680922cbd6abd830c8006df86009480
#
_cell.length_a   1.000
_cell.length_b   1.000
_cell.length_c   1.000
_cell.angle_alpha   90.00
_cell.angle_beta   90.00
_cell.angle_gamma   90.00
#
_symmetry.space_group_name_H-M   'P 1'
#
loop_
_entity.id
_entity.type
_entity.pdbx_description
1 polymer ?
#
loop_
_entity_poly.entity_id
_entity_poly.type
_entity_poly.pdbx_seq_one_letter_code
_entity_poly.pdbx_strand_id
1 'polypeptide(L)'
;MNPLNHMEKQALYRLWKEEEAATFTGWDFSHLNGRCQDGEIPWDYEAMAHSLLRPERELLDMGTGGGEFLLTLGHPGEHTTVTEGYPPNVQLCRQRLEPLGIRVVEACGENQLPLESESFDVILNRHEDFRAEEVFRLLKPGGVFLTQQVGGQNDNDLSRVLIPNFVPQYPHHTLAYNRHLLEKPG
;
A
#
# COMPACT_ATOMS: atom_id res chain seq x y z
N MET A 1 33.10 17.23 7.77
CA MET A 1 33.17 16.34 6.60
C MET A 1 33.86 17.05 5.47
N ASN A 2 34.89 16.45 4.85
CA ASN A 2 35.48 17.01 3.64
C ASN A 2 34.47 16.97 2.49
N PRO A 3 34.30 18.04 1.69
CA PRO A 3 33.44 18.01 0.54
C PRO A 3 33.95 16.99 -0.47
N LEU A 4 33.03 16.24 -1.08
CA LEU A 4 33.33 15.30 -2.14
C LEU A 4 34.07 15.99 -3.30
N ASN A 5 35.10 15.38 -3.83
CA ASN A 5 35.79 15.87 -5.02
C ASN A 5 34.92 15.67 -6.30
N HIS A 6 35.36 16.23 -7.44
CA HIS A 6 34.56 16.19 -8.67
C HIS A 6 34.31 14.76 -9.18
N MET A 7 35.29 13.86 -9.09
CA MET A 7 35.14 12.47 -9.52
C MET A 7 34.19 11.68 -8.63
N GLU A 8 34.26 11.91 -7.31
CA GLU A 8 33.32 11.31 -6.34
C GLU A 8 31.87 11.75 -6.59
N LYS A 9 31.66 13.05 -6.87
CA LYS A 9 30.34 13.58 -7.23
C LYS A 9 29.80 12.96 -8.53
N GLN A 10 30.65 12.80 -9.55
CA GLN A 10 30.22 12.17 -10.82
C GLN A 10 29.92 10.69 -10.66
N ALA A 11 30.67 9.97 -9.82
CA ALA A 11 30.41 8.56 -9.52
C ALA A 11 29.07 8.40 -8.78
N LEU A 12 28.82 9.25 -7.79
CA LEU A 12 27.57 9.27 -7.04
C LEU A 12 26.37 9.62 -7.94
N TYR A 13 26.54 10.61 -8.83
CA TYR A 13 25.47 10.98 -9.78
C TYR A 13 25.11 9.85 -10.74
N ARG A 14 26.11 9.09 -11.23
CA ARG A 14 25.84 7.91 -12.06
C ARG A 14 25.08 6.84 -11.31
N LEU A 15 25.50 6.55 -10.07
CA LEU A 15 24.81 5.58 -9.21
C LEU A 15 23.32 5.99 -9.01
N TRP A 16 23.04 7.25 -8.73
CA TRP A 16 21.68 7.72 -8.59
C TRP A 16 20.85 7.62 -9.87
N LYS A 17 21.48 7.85 -11.03
CA LYS A 17 20.82 7.67 -12.32
C LYS A 17 20.52 6.20 -12.65
N GLU A 18 21.37 5.29 -12.22
CA GLU A 18 21.15 3.85 -12.32
C GLU A 18 19.98 3.41 -11.42
N GLU A 19 19.91 3.90 -10.19
CA GLU A 19 18.79 3.64 -9.25
C GLU A 19 17.47 4.24 -9.78
N GLU A 20 17.49 5.47 -10.32
CA GLU A 20 16.31 6.11 -10.92
C GLU A 20 15.76 5.34 -12.13
N ALA A 21 16.65 4.73 -12.92
CA ALA A 21 16.30 3.94 -14.10
C ALA A 21 15.89 2.50 -13.77
N ALA A 22 16.11 2.05 -12.55
CA ALA A 22 15.75 0.70 -12.12
C ALA A 22 14.23 0.50 -12.14
N THR A 23 13.78 -0.60 -12.74
CA THR A 23 12.36 -0.94 -12.78
C THR A 23 11.96 -1.54 -11.43
N PHE A 24 10.93 -0.97 -10.83
CA PHE A 24 10.34 -1.48 -9.58
C PHE A 24 9.07 -2.26 -9.89
N THR A 25 8.92 -3.46 -9.34
CA THR A 25 7.71 -4.30 -9.44
C THR A 25 7.43 -5.00 -8.12
N GLY A 26 6.15 -5.13 -7.78
CA GLY A 26 5.74 -5.66 -6.49
C GLY A 26 5.99 -4.67 -5.36
N TRP A 27 6.15 -5.21 -4.14
CA TRP A 27 6.49 -4.45 -2.93
C TRP A 27 7.77 -5.03 -2.30
N ASP A 28 8.73 -5.43 -3.18
CA ASP A 28 10.01 -6.01 -2.79
C ASP A 28 11.11 -4.93 -2.75
N PHE A 29 11.49 -4.55 -1.54
CA PHE A 29 12.57 -3.59 -1.26
C PHE A 29 13.89 -4.27 -0.89
N SER A 30 14.06 -5.56 -1.18
CA SER A 30 15.27 -6.34 -0.81
C SER A 30 16.56 -5.73 -1.36
N HIS A 31 16.49 -4.97 -2.47
CA HIS A 31 17.63 -4.23 -3.04
C HIS A 31 18.17 -3.14 -2.09
N LEU A 32 17.38 -2.71 -1.10
CA LEU A 32 17.79 -1.75 -0.06
C LEU A 32 18.43 -2.42 1.15
N ASN A 33 18.53 -3.75 1.21
CA ASN A 33 19.10 -4.47 2.35
C ASN A 33 20.49 -3.95 2.68
N GLY A 34 20.71 -3.63 3.97
CA GLY A 34 21.93 -3.02 4.47
C GLY A 34 22.09 -1.50 4.21
N ARG A 35 21.14 -0.89 3.48
CA ARG A 35 21.09 0.57 3.21
C ARG A 35 19.87 1.26 3.84
N CYS A 36 18.86 0.49 4.21
CA CYS A 36 17.65 0.97 4.87
C CYS A 36 17.46 0.22 6.19
N GLN A 37 16.99 0.91 7.20
CA GLN A 37 16.59 0.33 8.49
C GLN A 37 15.23 0.91 8.84
N ASP A 38 14.24 0.03 8.94
CA ASP A 38 12.91 0.41 9.38
C ASP A 38 12.90 0.66 10.89
N GLY A 39 12.15 1.67 11.31
CA GLY A 39 11.85 1.91 12.72
C GLY A 39 10.80 0.93 13.24
N GLU A 40 10.80 0.71 14.56
CA GLU A 40 9.73 -0.05 15.19
C GLU A 40 8.41 0.71 15.14
N ILE A 41 7.34 0.02 14.72
CA ILE A 41 5.96 0.53 14.80
C ILE A 41 5.27 -0.12 16.01
N PRO A 42 4.40 0.62 16.74
CA PRO A 42 3.82 0.13 18.00
C PRO A 42 2.64 -0.82 17.81
N TRP A 43 2.38 -1.31 16.62
CA TRP A 43 1.33 -2.29 16.31
C TRP A 43 1.85 -3.36 15.36
N ASP A 44 1.20 -4.52 15.41
CA ASP A 44 1.44 -5.62 14.49
C ASP A 44 0.24 -5.74 13.54
N TYR A 45 0.38 -5.18 12.33
CA TYR A 45 -0.68 -5.19 11.32
C TYR A 45 -1.03 -6.61 10.86
N GLU A 46 -0.04 -7.49 10.74
CA GLU A 46 -0.23 -8.89 10.33
C GLU A 46 -1.04 -9.67 11.37
N ALA A 47 -0.69 -9.55 12.64
CA ALA A 47 -1.46 -10.16 13.72
C ALA A 47 -2.89 -9.63 13.80
N MET A 48 -3.09 -8.31 13.57
CA MET A 48 -4.42 -7.70 13.48
C MET A 48 -5.22 -8.27 12.32
N ALA A 49 -4.63 -8.35 11.12
CA ALA A 49 -5.27 -8.94 9.94
C ALA A 49 -5.68 -10.40 10.20
N HIS A 50 -4.77 -11.24 10.71
CA HIS A 50 -5.07 -12.62 11.08
C HIS A 50 -6.22 -12.74 12.09
N SER A 51 -6.35 -11.81 13.04
CA SER A 51 -7.43 -11.84 14.03
C SER A 51 -8.82 -11.65 13.41
N LEU A 52 -8.89 -10.98 12.26
CA LEU A 52 -10.12 -10.69 11.53
C LEU A 52 -10.51 -11.80 10.54
N LEU A 53 -9.54 -12.55 10.05
CA LEU A 53 -9.78 -13.55 9.01
C LEU A 53 -10.37 -14.84 9.57
N ARG A 54 -11.30 -15.42 8.79
CA ARG A 54 -11.84 -16.77 8.92
C ARG A 54 -11.96 -17.35 7.51
N PRO A 55 -11.77 -18.66 7.29
CA PRO A 55 -11.73 -19.24 5.94
C PRO A 55 -12.94 -18.91 5.07
N GLU A 56 -14.11 -18.73 5.66
CA GLU A 56 -15.38 -18.46 4.98
C GLU A 56 -15.65 -16.97 4.74
N ARG A 57 -14.79 -16.06 5.20
CA ARG A 57 -14.98 -14.61 5.02
C ARG A 57 -14.50 -14.15 3.66
N GLU A 58 -15.28 -13.27 3.04
CA GLU A 58 -14.87 -12.58 1.82
C GLU A 58 -13.88 -11.46 2.15
N LEU A 59 -12.67 -11.57 1.61
CA LEU A 59 -11.55 -10.64 1.80
C LEU A 59 -11.33 -9.79 0.55
N LEU A 60 -11.20 -8.48 0.74
CA LEU A 60 -10.62 -7.57 -0.24
C LEU A 60 -9.28 -7.04 0.29
N ASP A 61 -8.21 -7.16 -0.48
CA ASP A 61 -6.93 -6.48 -0.24
C ASP A 61 -6.76 -5.36 -1.28
N MET A 62 -6.86 -4.10 -0.82
CA MET A 62 -6.78 -2.92 -1.68
C MET A 62 -5.32 -2.47 -1.86
N GLY A 63 -4.89 -2.35 -3.13
CA GLY A 63 -3.52 -1.95 -3.44
C GLY A 63 -2.50 -3.01 -3.02
N THR A 64 -2.74 -4.25 -3.47
CA THR A 64 -1.98 -5.44 -2.98
C THR A 64 -0.48 -5.43 -3.34
N GLY A 65 -0.04 -4.55 -4.26
CA GLY A 65 1.32 -4.56 -4.78
C GLY A 65 1.59 -5.82 -5.61
N GLY A 66 2.53 -6.63 -5.20
CA GLY A 66 2.78 -7.95 -5.82
C GLY A 66 2.11 -9.12 -5.08
N GLY A 67 1.28 -8.84 -4.07
CA GLY A 67 0.63 -9.84 -3.23
C GLY A 67 1.53 -10.44 -2.15
N GLU A 68 2.73 -9.88 -1.93
CA GLU A 68 3.70 -10.44 -0.99
C GLU A 68 3.10 -10.58 0.41
N PHE A 69 2.51 -9.51 0.94
CA PHE A 69 1.88 -9.53 2.26
C PHE A 69 0.63 -10.41 2.30
N LEU A 70 -0.23 -10.30 1.29
CA LEU A 70 -1.46 -11.09 1.21
C LEU A 70 -1.18 -12.59 1.32
N LEU A 71 -0.14 -13.07 0.63
CA LEU A 71 0.22 -14.48 0.64
C LEU A 71 0.69 -14.97 2.01
N THR A 72 1.23 -14.09 2.89
CA THR A 72 1.58 -14.49 4.26
C THR A 72 0.36 -14.81 5.12
N LEU A 73 -0.81 -14.24 4.77
CA LEU A 73 -2.05 -14.44 5.52
C LEU A 73 -2.66 -15.83 5.31
N GLY A 74 -2.33 -16.52 4.23
CA GLY A 74 -2.81 -17.88 3.95
C GLY A 74 -4.33 -18.00 3.82
N HIS A 75 -5.02 -16.93 3.42
CA HIS A 75 -6.47 -16.93 3.25
C HIS A 75 -6.87 -17.71 1.98
N PRO A 76 -8.02 -18.43 1.96
CA PRO A 76 -8.48 -19.16 0.77
C PRO A 76 -8.65 -18.26 -0.45
N GLY A 77 -8.09 -18.67 -1.59
CA GLY A 77 -8.08 -17.85 -2.80
C GLY A 77 -9.47 -17.58 -3.35
N GLU A 78 -10.37 -18.57 -3.28
CA GLU A 78 -11.78 -18.46 -3.71
C GLU A 78 -12.60 -17.42 -2.93
N HIS A 79 -12.15 -17.03 -1.74
CA HIS A 79 -12.72 -15.98 -0.89
C HIS A 79 -11.86 -14.71 -0.85
N THR A 80 -10.91 -14.57 -1.79
CA THR A 80 -9.99 -13.43 -1.81
C THR A 80 -10.10 -12.67 -3.13
N THR A 81 -10.28 -11.37 -3.03
CA THR A 81 -10.19 -10.43 -4.15
C THR A 81 -9.09 -9.42 -3.84
N VAL A 82 -8.32 -9.00 -4.85
CA VAL A 82 -7.34 -7.93 -4.73
C VAL A 82 -7.60 -6.84 -5.75
N THR A 83 -7.26 -5.59 -5.40
CA THR A 83 -7.13 -4.51 -6.39
C THR A 83 -5.68 -4.10 -6.53
N GLU A 84 -5.29 -3.68 -7.73
CA GLU A 84 -3.99 -3.11 -8.03
C GLU A 84 -4.14 -2.17 -9.24
N GLY A 85 -3.55 -0.98 -9.17
CA GLY A 85 -3.67 0.03 -10.21
C GLY A 85 -2.42 0.23 -11.07
N TYR A 86 -1.25 -0.20 -10.59
CA TYR A 86 0.01 -0.04 -11.33
C TYR A 86 0.19 -1.19 -12.33
N PRO A 87 0.20 -0.91 -13.66
CA PRO A 87 0.16 -1.97 -14.67
C PRO A 87 1.20 -3.09 -14.54
N PRO A 88 2.47 -2.83 -14.19
CA PRO A 88 3.45 -3.88 -13.95
C PRO A 88 3.04 -4.81 -12.80
N ASN A 89 2.50 -4.26 -11.71
CA ASN A 89 2.03 -5.05 -10.57
C ASN A 89 0.77 -5.83 -10.90
N VAL A 90 -0.14 -5.27 -11.71
CA VAL A 90 -1.35 -5.99 -12.18
C VAL A 90 -0.94 -7.28 -12.90
N GLN A 91 0.05 -7.19 -13.80
CA GLN A 91 0.56 -8.38 -14.51
C GLN A 91 1.18 -9.39 -13.54
N LEU A 92 1.97 -8.91 -12.58
CA LEU A 92 2.57 -9.76 -11.54
C LEU A 92 1.49 -10.45 -10.69
N CYS A 93 0.45 -9.72 -10.26
CA CYS A 93 -0.68 -10.26 -9.52
C CYS A 93 -1.41 -11.34 -10.30
N ARG A 94 -1.73 -11.10 -11.57
CA ARG A 94 -2.37 -12.11 -12.41
C ARG A 94 -1.55 -13.39 -12.52
N GLN A 95 -0.22 -13.26 -12.68
CA GLN A 95 0.66 -14.43 -12.76
C GLN A 95 0.80 -15.20 -11.44
N ARG A 96 0.78 -14.50 -10.32
CA ARG A 96 1.04 -15.10 -8.99
C ARG A 96 -0.21 -15.52 -8.25
N LEU A 97 -1.28 -14.73 -8.35
CA LEU A 97 -2.46 -14.85 -7.49
C LEU A 97 -3.61 -15.58 -8.16
N GLU A 98 -3.88 -15.35 -9.47
CA GLU A 98 -4.97 -16.04 -10.17
C GLU A 98 -4.83 -17.57 -10.17
N PRO A 99 -3.62 -18.17 -10.32
CA PRO A 99 -3.46 -19.62 -10.19
C PRO A 99 -3.82 -20.19 -8.80
N LEU A 100 -3.87 -19.33 -7.79
CA LEU A 100 -4.27 -19.68 -6.42
C LEU A 100 -5.79 -19.49 -6.19
N GLY A 101 -6.56 -19.12 -7.22
CA GLY A 101 -7.97 -18.84 -7.12
C GLY A 101 -8.34 -17.42 -6.67
N ILE A 102 -7.34 -16.54 -6.48
CA ILE A 102 -7.55 -15.16 -6.05
C ILE A 102 -7.99 -14.32 -7.24
N ARG A 103 -9.07 -13.55 -7.06
CA ARG A 103 -9.57 -12.63 -8.08
C ARG A 103 -8.74 -11.35 -8.12
N VAL A 104 -8.14 -11.02 -9.27
CA VAL A 104 -7.39 -9.78 -9.48
C VAL A 104 -8.23 -8.76 -10.25
N VAL A 105 -8.39 -7.57 -9.70
CA VAL A 105 -9.13 -6.45 -10.28
C VAL A 105 -8.17 -5.29 -10.50
N GLU A 106 -8.06 -4.86 -11.77
CA GLU A 106 -7.24 -3.70 -12.15
C GLU A 106 -8.01 -2.42 -11.81
N ALA A 107 -7.68 -1.79 -10.70
CA ALA A 107 -8.31 -0.56 -10.21
C ALA A 107 -7.46 0.11 -9.12
N CYS A 108 -7.59 1.45 -8.99
CA CYS A 108 -7.00 2.25 -7.92
C CYS A 108 -8.05 2.55 -6.83
N GLY A 109 -7.64 2.53 -5.57
CA GLY A 109 -8.52 2.71 -4.40
C GLY A 109 -9.21 4.08 -4.29
N GLU A 110 -8.67 5.11 -4.95
CA GLU A 110 -9.25 6.45 -5.02
C GLU A 110 -10.46 6.59 -5.97
N ASN A 111 -10.77 5.55 -6.74
CA ASN A 111 -11.90 5.52 -7.67
C ASN A 111 -13.04 4.63 -7.16
N GLN A 112 -14.19 4.67 -7.83
CA GLN A 112 -15.21 3.66 -7.65
C GLN A 112 -14.71 2.34 -8.23
N LEU A 113 -14.65 1.32 -7.38
CA LEU A 113 -14.17 0.00 -7.76
C LEU A 113 -15.26 -0.80 -8.52
N PRO A 114 -14.91 -1.59 -9.56
CA PRO A 114 -15.85 -2.43 -10.29
C PRO A 114 -16.21 -3.69 -9.49
N LEU A 115 -16.67 -3.49 -8.27
CA LEU A 115 -17.02 -4.51 -7.28
C LEU A 115 -18.44 -4.24 -6.76
N GLU A 116 -19.14 -5.31 -6.40
CA GLU A 116 -20.51 -5.22 -5.90
C GLU A 116 -20.54 -4.63 -4.48
N SER A 117 -21.64 -3.95 -4.13
CA SER A 117 -21.88 -3.45 -2.78
C SER A 117 -22.05 -4.61 -1.80
N GLU A 118 -21.70 -4.37 -0.53
CA GLU A 118 -21.90 -5.33 0.57
C GLU A 118 -21.32 -6.73 0.28
N SER A 119 -20.14 -6.78 -0.36
CA SER A 119 -19.54 -8.03 -0.82
C SER A 119 -18.47 -8.58 0.12
N PHE A 120 -17.89 -7.74 0.97
CA PHE A 120 -16.72 -8.13 1.76
C PHE A 120 -16.98 -8.09 3.27
N ASP A 121 -16.50 -9.12 3.97
CA ASP A 121 -16.48 -9.18 5.43
C ASP A 121 -15.28 -8.44 6.01
N VAL A 122 -14.14 -8.45 5.29
CA VAL A 122 -12.90 -7.78 5.68
C VAL A 122 -12.33 -7.06 4.46
N ILE A 123 -11.96 -5.79 4.65
CA ILE A 123 -11.17 -5.03 3.68
C ILE A 123 -9.84 -4.67 4.35
N LEU A 124 -8.75 -5.09 3.74
CA LEU A 124 -7.38 -4.70 4.11
C LEU A 124 -6.87 -3.61 3.17
N ASN A 125 -6.09 -2.69 3.72
CA ASN A 125 -5.46 -1.63 2.93
C ASN A 125 -4.15 -1.21 3.61
N ARG A 126 -3.05 -1.28 2.87
CA ARG A 126 -1.74 -0.82 3.34
C ARG A 126 -1.14 0.16 2.35
N HIS A 127 -1.04 1.43 2.77
CA HIS A 127 -0.37 2.50 2.03
C HIS A 127 -1.02 2.85 0.68
N GLU A 128 -2.19 2.28 0.37
CA GLU A 128 -2.99 2.65 -0.79
C GLU A 128 -4.00 3.72 -0.38
N ASP A 129 -4.26 4.68 -1.26
CA ASP A 129 -5.30 5.67 -1.06
C ASP A 129 -6.69 5.03 -1.12
N PHE A 130 -7.68 5.63 -0.46
CA PHE A 130 -9.04 5.09 -0.44
C PHE A 130 -10.09 6.19 -0.27
N ARG A 131 -11.29 5.91 -0.74
CA ARG A 131 -12.48 6.72 -0.47
C ARG A 131 -13.32 6.03 0.60
N ALA A 132 -13.62 6.77 1.67
CA ALA A 132 -14.41 6.23 2.79
C ALA A 132 -15.79 5.73 2.33
N GLU A 133 -16.46 6.47 1.43
CA GLU A 133 -17.77 6.09 0.87
C GLU A 133 -17.69 4.77 0.10
N GLU A 134 -16.59 4.54 -0.61
CA GLU A 134 -16.39 3.31 -1.38
C GLU A 134 -16.11 2.11 -0.46
N VAL A 135 -15.27 2.29 0.57
CA VAL A 135 -15.07 1.28 1.61
C VAL A 135 -16.40 0.92 2.28
N PHE A 136 -17.21 1.91 2.62
CA PHE A 136 -18.54 1.72 3.20
C PHE A 136 -19.48 0.93 2.28
N ARG A 137 -19.47 1.27 0.98
CA ARG A 137 -20.29 0.59 -0.02
C ARG A 137 -19.94 -0.90 -0.17
N LEU A 138 -18.63 -1.21 -0.09
CA LEU A 138 -18.13 -2.56 -0.33
C LEU A 138 -18.26 -3.48 0.89
N LEU A 139 -18.24 -2.93 2.10
CA LEU A 139 -18.37 -3.71 3.32
C LEU A 139 -19.79 -4.25 3.51
N LYS A 140 -19.90 -5.51 3.86
CA LYS A 140 -21.13 -6.07 4.41
C LYS A 140 -21.49 -5.41 5.73
N PRO A 141 -22.78 -5.39 6.14
CA PRO A 141 -23.15 -4.99 7.50
C PRO A 141 -22.36 -5.77 8.55
N GLY A 142 -21.63 -5.04 9.42
CA GLY A 142 -20.75 -5.63 10.42
C GLY A 142 -19.36 -6.05 9.90
N GLY A 143 -19.05 -5.77 8.64
CA GLY A 143 -17.72 -5.93 8.07
C GLY A 143 -16.69 -4.98 8.68
N VAL A 144 -15.40 -5.27 8.48
CA VAL A 144 -14.31 -4.53 9.10
C VAL A 144 -13.34 -4.02 8.03
N PHE A 145 -12.99 -2.74 8.13
CA PHE A 145 -11.89 -2.12 7.39
C PHE A 145 -10.66 -1.99 8.27
N LEU A 146 -9.55 -2.60 7.89
CA LEU A 146 -8.26 -2.46 8.55
C LEU A 146 -7.31 -1.74 7.60
N THR A 147 -6.84 -0.55 8.00
CA THR A 147 -5.90 0.23 7.19
C THR A 147 -4.68 0.66 7.98
N GLN A 148 -3.53 0.70 7.30
CA GLN A 148 -2.29 1.31 7.75
C GLN A 148 -1.85 2.32 6.69
N GLN A 149 -1.68 3.58 7.10
CA GLN A 149 -1.41 4.70 6.19
C GLN A 149 -0.09 5.39 6.52
N VAL A 150 0.54 5.94 5.49
CA VAL A 150 1.69 6.84 5.64
C VAL A 150 1.17 8.22 6.08
N GLY A 151 1.74 8.76 7.14
CA GLY A 151 1.36 10.09 7.64
C GLY A 151 1.82 11.22 6.70
N GLY A 152 1.02 12.28 6.58
CA GLY A 152 1.30 13.41 5.68
C GLY A 152 2.56 14.23 6.02
N GLN A 153 3.26 13.89 7.12
CA GLN A 153 4.55 14.49 7.48
C GLN A 153 5.75 13.60 7.09
N ASN A 154 5.49 12.42 6.50
CA ASN A 154 6.55 11.50 6.10
C ASN A 154 7.52 12.19 5.14
N ASP A 155 8.83 12.09 5.43
CA ASP A 155 9.95 12.64 4.63
C ASP A 155 9.86 14.14 4.31
N ASN A 156 8.98 14.90 4.95
CA ASN A 156 8.82 16.33 4.66
C ASN A 156 10.05 17.17 5.01
N ASP A 157 10.79 16.81 6.03
CA ASP A 157 12.05 17.46 6.44
C ASP A 157 13.13 17.23 5.38
N LEU A 158 13.32 16.00 4.92
CA LEU A 158 14.24 15.67 3.84
C LEU A 158 13.83 16.36 2.52
N SER A 159 12.55 16.29 2.17
CA SER A 159 12.01 16.90 0.95
C SER A 159 12.21 18.41 0.92
N ARG A 160 12.05 19.11 2.05
CA ARG A 160 12.32 20.57 2.15
C ARG A 160 13.78 20.93 1.92
N VAL A 161 14.70 20.03 2.25
CA VAL A 161 16.14 20.23 2.00
C VAL A 161 16.50 20.00 0.53
N LEU A 162 15.87 19.00 -0.10
CA LEU A 162 16.24 18.54 -1.43
C LEU A 162 15.47 19.25 -2.56
N ILE A 163 14.22 19.65 -2.31
CA ILE A 163 13.30 20.16 -3.34
C ILE A 163 13.03 21.65 -3.10
N PRO A 164 13.48 22.54 -4.01
CA PRO A 164 13.15 23.97 -3.91
C PRO A 164 11.64 24.20 -3.90
N ASN A 165 11.16 25.01 -2.96
CA ASN A 165 9.72 25.36 -2.80
C ASN A 165 8.82 24.13 -2.58
N PHE A 166 9.33 23.08 -1.94
CA PHE A 166 8.55 21.89 -1.61
C PHE A 166 7.26 22.21 -0.87
N VAL A 167 6.16 21.67 -1.37
CA VAL A 167 4.84 21.70 -0.73
C VAL A 167 4.39 20.27 -0.48
N PRO A 168 4.03 19.90 0.76
CA PRO A 168 3.51 18.57 1.05
C PRO A 168 2.27 18.26 0.21
N GLN A 169 2.24 17.10 -0.41
CA GLN A 169 1.12 16.67 -1.26
C GLN A 169 -0.13 16.33 -0.43
N TYR A 170 0.06 15.70 0.72
CA TYR A 170 -1.02 15.21 1.60
C TYR A 170 -0.88 15.75 3.04
N PRO A 171 -0.89 17.08 3.27
CA PRO A 171 -0.60 17.64 4.59
C PRO A 171 -1.65 17.27 5.65
N HIS A 172 -2.84 16.86 5.22
CA HIS A 172 -3.96 16.49 6.08
C HIS A 172 -3.99 14.99 6.44
N HIS A 173 -3.13 14.15 5.85
CA HIS A 173 -3.08 12.72 6.11
C HIS A 173 -2.61 12.46 7.54
N THR A 174 -3.54 12.47 8.47
CA THR A 174 -3.31 12.19 9.89
C THR A 174 -4.31 11.15 10.37
N LEU A 175 -3.99 10.45 11.47
CA LEU A 175 -4.93 9.52 12.09
C LEU A 175 -6.28 10.18 12.41
N ALA A 176 -6.26 11.40 12.95
CA ALA A 176 -7.48 12.14 13.27
C ALA A 176 -8.32 12.47 12.03
N TYR A 177 -7.68 12.82 10.91
CA TYR A 177 -8.36 13.09 9.65
C TYR A 177 -9.01 11.81 9.09
N ASN A 178 -8.25 10.71 8.98
CA ASN A 178 -8.78 9.45 8.46
C ASN A 178 -9.89 8.88 9.33
N ARG A 179 -9.74 8.98 10.66
CA ARG A 179 -10.80 8.62 11.60
C ARG A 179 -12.08 9.43 11.36
N HIS A 180 -11.95 10.76 11.20
CA HIS A 180 -13.10 11.62 10.93
C HIS A 180 -13.81 11.27 9.61
N LEU A 181 -13.06 10.91 8.55
CA LEU A 181 -13.65 10.45 7.29
C LEU A 181 -14.47 9.17 7.46
N LEU A 182 -13.95 8.22 8.25
CA LEU A 182 -14.60 6.93 8.47
C LEU A 182 -15.75 6.98 9.50
N GLU A 183 -15.81 8.01 10.36
CA GLU A 183 -16.90 8.22 11.35
C GLU A 183 -18.08 9.00 10.78
N LYS A 184 -17.97 9.58 9.59
CA LYS A 184 -19.12 10.23 8.95
C LYS A 184 -20.14 9.16 8.53
N PRO A 185 -21.40 9.28 8.97
CA PRO A 185 -22.46 8.45 8.41
C PRO A 185 -22.57 8.72 6.92
N GLY A 186 -22.56 7.66 6.11
CA GLY A 186 -22.80 7.74 4.68
C GLY A 186 -24.21 8.22 4.36
#